data_a591c85197f7386eb3ea51acd67d46db
#
_entry.id   a591c85197f7386eb3ea51acd67d46db
#
_cell.length_a   1.000
_cell.length_b   1.000
_cell.length_c   1.000
_cell.angle_alpha   90.00
_cell.angle_beta   90.00
_cell.angle_gamma   90.00
#
_symmetry.space_group_name_H-M   'P 1'
#
loop_
_entity.id
_entity.type
_entity.pdbx_description
1 polymer ?
#
loop_
_entity_poly.entity_id
_entity_poly.type
_entity_poly.pdbx_seq_one_letter_code
_entity_poly.pdbx_strand_id
1 'polypeptide(L)'
;MAKIKMEKQKDLQNELLNTISELLDDSNINSVLILVRKTARFLIGNNLNTGENKRLNINEFIFENNLYHSFFSGIMGYFTLLDQLGCIFYAKQPIRNVLKKYSGIPKKEQEVLVGLRNCLAHNYGLANKYYNFSLVDNNENERRVVELAKTKKIQGDYSNKDDYYTSIYIHNFTSLVEDIFHKIKEDFSNNKLKPVIKNVSELRARFTIKQ
;
A
#
# COMPACT_ATOMS: atom_id res chain seq x y z
N MET A 1 -29.87 -21.64 -27.39
CA MET A 1 -28.68 -20.77 -27.49
C MET A 1 -28.60 -19.75 -26.36
N ALA A 2 -29.60 -18.97 -26.02
CA ALA A 2 -29.54 -17.95 -24.95
C ALA A 2 -29.16 -18.51 -23.55
N LYS A 3 -29.78 -19.63 -23.14
CA LYS A 3 -29.53 -20.27 -21.83
C LYS A 3 -28.05 -20.72 -21.66
N ILE A 4 -27.46 -21.36 -22.67
CA ILE A 4 -26.06 -21.78 -22.67
C ILE A 4 -25.11 -20.58 -22.59
N LYS A 5 -25.46 -19.47 -23.25
CA LYS A 5 -24.67 -18.23 -23.21
C LYS A 5 -24.71 -17.59 -21.81
N MET A 6 -25.87 -17.64 -21.15
CA MET A 6 -26.02 -17.12 -19.77
C MET A 6 -25.26 -17.98 -18.75
N GLU A 7 -25.31 -19.30 -18.86
CA GLU A 7 -24.56 -20.23 -17.98
C GLU A 7 -23.05 -19.99 -18.12
N LYS A 8 -22.53 -19.93 -19.34
CA LYS A 8 -21.12 -19.67 -19.59
C LYS A 8 -20.66 -18.31 -19.06
N GLN A 9 -21.51 -17.28 -19.12
CA GLN A 9 -21.19 -15.97 -18.58
C GLN A 9 -21.15 -15.98 -17.03
N LYS A 10 -22.03 -16.74 -16.39
CA LYS A 10 -22.07 -16.93 -14.93
C LYS A 10 -20.82 -17.67 -14.44
N ASP A 11 -20.40 -18.72 -15.16
CA ASP A 11 -19.19 -19.46 -14.82
C ASP A 11 -17.94 -18.61 -14.88
N LEU A 12 -17.79 -17.79 -15.94
CA LEU A 12 -16.68 -16.85 -16.06
C LEU A 12 -16.67 -15.79 -14.94
N GLN A 13 -17.85 -15.34 -14.51
CA GLN A 13 -17.95 -14.41 -13.41
C GLN A 13 -17.56 -15.05 -12.08
N ASN A 14 -17.98 -16.29 -11.83
CA ASN A 14 -17.61 -17.04 -10.65
C ASN A 14 -16.09 -17.31 -10.62
N GLU A 15 -15.50 -17.70 -11.74
CA GLU A 15 -14.04 -17.89 -11.85
C GLU A 15 -13.28 -16.60 -11.53
N LEU A 16 -13.77 -15.46 -12.03
CA LEU A 16 -13.17 -14.14 -11.75
C LEU A 16 -13.19 -13.83 -10.24
N LEU A 17 -14.34 -14.02 -9.60
CA LEU A 17 -14.47 -13.76 -8.16
C LEU A 17 -13.60 -14.71 -7.32
N ASN A 18 -13.57 -15.98 -7.66
CA ASN A 18 -12.72 -16.96 -6.99
C ASN A 18 -11.24 -16.62 -7.14
N THR A 19 -10.79 -16.25 -8.35
CA THR A 19 -9.40 -15.84 -8.58
C THR A 19 -9.02 -14.64 -7.71
N ILE A 20 -9.89 -13.62 -7.59
CA ILE A 20 -9.60 -12.48 -6.72
C ILE A 20 -9.58 -12.89 -5.24
N SER A 21 -10.49 -13.76 -4.80
CA SER A 21 -10.47 -14.29 -3.44
C SER A 21 -9.14 -14.99 -3.12
N GLU A 22 -8.65 -15.81 -4.05
CA GLU A 22 -7.35 -16.48 -3.94
C GLU A 22 -6.19 -15.48 -3.88
N LEU A 23 -6.23 -14.40 -4.67
CA LEU A 23 -5.20 -13.35 -4.65
C LEU A 23 -5.17 -12.57 -3.32
N LEU A 24 -6.29 -12.48 -2.61
CA LEU A 24 -6.42 -11.80 -1.32
C LEU A 24 -6.26 -12.75 -0.13
N ASP A 25 -6.02 -14.05 -0.36
CA ASP A 25 -5.83 -15.03 0.69
C ASP A 25 -4.39 -14.98 1.23
N ASP A 26 -4.24 -14.73 2.52
CA ASP A 26 -2.94 -14.64 3.23
C ASP A 26 -2.10 -15.93 3.14
N SER A 27 -2.73 -17.08 2.89
CA SER A 27 -2.05 -18.36 2.70
C SER A 27 -1.51 -18.57 1.28
N ASN A 28 -1.95 -17.76 0.30
CA ASN A 28 -1.57 -17.92 -1.10
C ASN A 28 -0.17 -17.37 -1.38
N ILE A 29 0.83 -18.25 -1.34
CA ILE A 29 2.24 -17.91 -1.62
C ILE A 29 2.50 -17.52 -3.08
N ASN A 30 1.59 -17.82 -4.00
CA ASN A 30 1.69 -17.46 -5.41
C ASN A 30 1.09 -16.09 -5.73
N SER A 31 0.40 -15.47 -4.76
CA SER A 31 -0.14 -14.13 -4.93
C SER A 31 0.95 -13.07 -4.82
N VAL A 32 1.12 -12.26 -5.87
CA VAL A 32 2.00 -11.09 -5.86
C VAL A 32 1.58 -10.08 -4.77
N LEU A 33 0.27 -9.93 -4.51
CA LEU A 33 -0.23 -9.03 -3.45
C LEU A 33 0.26 -9.48 -2.08
N ILE A 34 0.15 -10.76 -1.79
CA ILE A 34 0.59 -11.35 -0.50
C ILE A 34 2.11 -11.33 -0.38
N LEU A 35 2.83 -11.62 -1.47
CA LEU A 35 4.28 -11.53 -1.47
C LEU A 35 4.76 -10.10 -1.18
N VAL A 36 4.25 -9.11 -1.90
CA VAL A 36 4.60 -7.70 -1.71
C VAL A 36 4.29 -7.26 -0.28
N ARG A 37 3.11 -7.65 0.26
CA ARG A 37 2.72 -7.36 1.64
C ARG A 37 3.68 -7.97 2.67
N LYS A 38 4.00 -9.26 2.55
CA LYS A 38 4.94 -9.94 3.45
C LYS A 38 6.35 -9.39 3.33
N THR A 39 6.81 -9.07 2.13
CA THR A 39 8.12 -8.43 1.92
C THR A 39 8.16 -7.04 2.56
N ALA A 40 7.11 -6.23 2.39
CA ALA A 40 7.02 -4.92 3.03
C ALA A 40 7.06 -5.04 4.56
N ARG A 41 6.30 -5.98 5.16
CA ARG A 41 6.34 -6.30 6.59
C ARG A 41 7.76 -6.64 7.06
N PHE A 42 8.42 -7.52 6.34
CA PHE A 42 9.80 -7.93 6.66
C PHE A 42 10.75 -6.73 6.67
N LEU A 43 10.72 -5.91 5.64
CA LEU A 43 11.59 -4.74 5.47
C LEU A 43 11.36 -3.64 6.51
N ILE A 44 10.16 -3.55 7.09
CA ILE A 44 9.82 -2.63 8.19
C ILE A 44 10.11 -3.23 9.57
N GLY A 45 10.38 -4.54 9.65
CA GLY A 45 10.56 -5.23 10.92
C GLY A 45 9.25 -5.66 11.59
N ASN A 46 8.16 -5.72 10.82
CA ASN A 46 6.87 -6.20 11.30
C ASN A 46 6.77 -7.73 11.25
N ASN A 47 5.85 -8.30 12.03
CA ASN A 47 5.52 -9.72 11.95
C ASN A 47 4.99 -10.08 10.55
N LEU A 48 5.58 -11.09 9.90
CA LEU A 48 5.23 -11.49 8.53
C LEU A 48 3.78 -11.95 8.40
N ASN A 49 3.21 -12.56 9.45
CA ASN A 49 1.88 -13.13 9.40
C ASN A 49 0.80 -12.14 9.84
N THR A 50 1.04 -11.40 10.94
CA THR A 50 0.04 -10.48 11.51
C THR A 50 0.20 -9.04 11.04
N GLY A 51 1.39 -8.64 10.62
CA GLY A 51 1.72 -7.25 10.31
C GLY A 51 1.96 -6.38 11.55
N GLU A 52 1.83 -6.94 12.75
CA GLU A 52 2.10 -6.23 14.00
C GLU A 52 3.55 -5.79 14.08
N ASN A 53 3.76 -4.60 14.62
CA ASN A 53 5.11 -4.11 14.89
C ASN A 53 5.75 -5.01 15.95
N LYS A 54 6.64 -5.88 15.51
CA LYS A 54 7.62 -6.49 16.39
C LYS A 54 8.84 -5.57 16.32
N ARG A 55 9.06 -4.79 17.36
CA ARG A 55 10.42 -4.31 17.63
C ARG A 55 11.27 -5.57 17.81
N LEU A 56 11.75 -6.11 16.69
CA LEU A 56 12.89 -7.02 16.73
C LEU A 56 13.95 -6.26 17.47
N ASN A 57 14.43 -6.85 18.56
CA ASN A 57 15.52 -6.31 19.35
C ASN A 57 16.60 -5.90 18.36
N ILE A 58 16.77 -4.60 18.15
CA ILE A 58 17.63 -4.02 17.08
C ILE A 58 19.07 -4.54 17.20
N ASN A 59 19.44 -5.06 18.38
CA ASN A 59 20.72 -5.72 18.66
C ASN A 59 20.91 -7.08 17.93
N GLU A 60 19.83 -7.69 17.39
CA GLU A 60 19.94 -8.95 16.64
C GLU A 60 19.94 -8.73 15.11
N PHE A 61 19.45 -7.59 14.62
CA PHE A 61 19.59 -7.19 13.23
C PHE A 61 20.74 -6.20 13.08
N ILE A 62 21.92 -6.74 13.03
CA ILE A 62 23.18 -6.06 12.68
C ILE A 62 22.97 -5.32 11.37
N PHE A 63 22.98 -4.00 11.44
CA PHE A 63 23.39 -3.03 10.44
C PHE A 63 22.67 -1.71 10.67
N GLU A 64 23.20 -0.94 11.61
CA GLU A 64 22.76 0.44 11.89
C GLU A 64 22.68 1.31 10.60
N ASN A 65 23.46 0.99 9.58
CA ASN A 65 23.48 1.70 8.31
C ASN A 65 22.46 1.20 7.27
N ASN A 66 21.84 0.03 7.46
CA ASN A 66 20.88 -0.55 6.50
C ASN A 66 19.41 -0.36 6.92
N LEU A 67 19.15 0.10 8.13
CA LEU A 67 17.79 0.25 8.67
C LEU A 67 16.97 1.23 7.82
N TYR A 68 17.54 2.38 7.46
CA TYR A 68 16.87 3.39 6.63
C TYR A 68 16.58 2.88 5.21
N HIS A 69 17.47 2.08 4.61
CA HIS A 69 17.25 1.50 3.29
C HIS A 69 16.12 0.47 3.31
N SER A 70 16.03 -0.35 4.36
CA SER A 70 14.95 -1.33 4.50
C SER A 70 13.60 -0.65 4.72
N PHE A 71 13.51 0.38 5.55
CA PHE A 71 12.29 1.17 5.74
C PHE A 71 11.81 1.82 4.44
N PHE A 72 12.73 2.45 3.69
CA PHE A 72 12.41 3.04 2.39
C PHE A 72 11.79 1.99 1.44
N SER A 73 12.44 0.83 1.31
CA SER A 73 11.96 -0.26 0.46
C SER A 73 10.65 -0.88 0.97
N GLY A 74 10.48 -0.97 2.29
CA GLY A 74 9.24 -1.45 2.90
C GLY A 74 8.06 -0.52 2.65
N ILE A 75 8.26 0.80 2.80
CA ILE A 75 7.24 1.82 2.48
C ILE A 75 6.88 1.76 0.99
N MET A 76 7.87 1.62 0.11
CA MET A 76 7.63 1.40 -1.33
C MET A 76 6.78 0.16 -1.59
N GLY A 77 7.06 -0.94 -0.89
CA GLY A 77 6.26 -2.16 -0.96
C GLY A 77 4.81 -1.92 -0.57
N TYR A 78 4.55 -1.19 0.51
CA TYR A 78 3.20 -0.85 0.93
C TYR A 78 2.48 0.07 -0.06
N PHE A 79 3.15 1.05 -0.66
CA PHE A 79 2.55 1.84 -1.74
C PHE A 79 2.27 1.02 -2.99
N THR A 80 3.15 0.07 -3.32
CA THR A 80 2.93 -0.88 -4.42
C THR A 80 1.70 -1.73 -4.16
N LEU A 81 1.52 -2.23 -2.93
CA LEU A 81 0.32 -2.97 -2.53
C LEU A 81 -0.96 -2.14 -2.73
N LEU A 82 -0.98 -0.87 -2.27
CA LEU A 82 -2.12 0.03 -2.45
C LEU A 82 -2.44 0.28 -3.93
N ASP A 83 -1.42 0.49 -4.76
CA ASP A 83 -1.59 0.66 -6.21
C ASP A 83 -2.16 -0.61 -6.86
N GLN A 84 -1.64 -1.78 -6.53
CA GLN A 84 -2.10 -3.07 -7.07
C GLN A 84 -3.53 -3.39 -6.66
N LEU A 85 -3.87 -3.23 -5.39
CA LEU A 85 -5.24 -3.36 -4.90
C LEU A 85 -6.16 -2.39 -5.63
N GLY A 86 -5.72 -1.15 -5.76
CA GLY A 86 -6.48 -0.13 -6.48
C GLY A 86 -6.72 -0.49 -7.94
N CYS A 87 -5.73 -1.06 -8.63
CA CYS A 87 -5.86 -1.48 -10.04
C CYS A 87 -6.90 -2.59 -10.26
N ILE A 88 -7.14 -3.44 -9.27
CA ILE A 88 -8.17 -4.49 -9.37
C ILE A 88 -9.58 -3.86 -9.34
N PHE A 89 -9.78 -2.81 -8.54
CA PHE A 89 -11.11 -2.29 -8.21
C PHE A 89 -11.42 -0.90 -8.78
N TYR A 90 -10.43 -0.17 -9.28
CA TYR A 90 -10.61 1.20 -9.79
C TYR A 90 -9.89 1.41 -11.11
N ALA A 91 -10.64 1.81 -12.14
CA ALA A 91 -10.10 2.02 -13.50
C ALA A 91 -9.17 3.24 -13.61
N LYS A 92 -9.31 4.23 -12.73
CA LYS A 92 -8.53 5.47 -12.73
C LYS A 92 -8.07 5.81 -11.32
N GLN A 93 -6.89 6.41 -11.19
CA GLN A 93 -6.33 6.90 -9.93
C GLN A 93 -6.40 5.85 -8.79
N PRO A 94 -5.85 4.64 -9.00
CA PRO A 94 -6.08 3.48 -8.11
C PRO A 94 -5.78 3.79 -6.64
N ILE A 95 -4.59 4.26 -6.31
CA ILE A 95 -4.19 4.58 -4.95
C ILE A 95 -5.04 5.70 -4.33
N ARG A 96 -5.42 6.75 -5.10
CA ARG A 96 -6.25 7.85 -4.59
C ARG A 96 -7.63 7.35 -4.17
N ASN A 97 -8.25 6.48 -4.97
CA ASN A 97 -9.55 5.93 -4.67
C ASN A 97 -9.51 4.98 -3.47
N VAL A 98 -8.45 4.18 -3.36
CA VAL A 98 -8.23 3.31 -2.18
C VAL A 98 -8.09 4.16 -0.93
N LEU A 99 -7.20 5.17 -0.91
CA LEU A 99 -7.02 6.05 0.23
C LEU A 99 -8.31 6.80 0.58
N LYS A 100 -9.00 7.37 -0.41
CA LYS A 100 -10.25 8.10 -0.21
C LYS A 100 -11.33 7.25 0.45
N LYS A 101 -11.46 5.99 0.04
CA LYS A 101 -12.54 5.12 0.54
C LYS A 101 -12.22 4.48 1.89
N TYR A 102 -10.96 4.11 2.13
CA TYR A 102 -10.63 3.20 3.21
C TYR A 102 -9.72 3.77 4.30
N SER A 103 -8.97 4.84 4.02
CA SER A 103 -7.95 5.30 4.98
C SER A 103 -8.52 5.99 6.22
N GLY A 104 -9.65 6.68 6.09
CA GLY A 104 -10.20 7.49 7.19
C GLY A 104 -9.40 8.75 7.54
N ILE A 105 -8.24 9.00 6.92
CA ILE A 105 -7.43 10.19 7.18
C ILE A 105 -7.92 11.40 6.35
N PRO A 106 -7.61 12.64 6.77
CA PRO A 106 -8.00 13.86 6.06
C PRO A 106 -7.51 13.88 4.60
N LYS A 107 -8.30 14.48 3.70
CA LYS A 107 -7.96 14.56 2.26
C LYS A 107 -6.56 15.15 2.01
N LYS A 108 -6.15 16.16 2.79
CA LYS A 108 -4.83 16.78 2.66
C LYS A 108 -3.70 15.79 2.93
N GLU A 109 -3.87 14.92 3.92
CA GLU A 109 -2.90 13.87 4.26
C GLU A 109 -2.87 12.76 3.19
N GLN A 110 -4.05 12.39 2.62
CA GLN A 110 -4.11 11.47 1.48
C GLN A 110 -3.29 11.99 0.29
N GLU A 111 -3.41 13.29 -0.04
CA GLU A 111 -2.64 13.92 -1.12
C GLU A 111 -1.13 13.92 -0.83
N VAL A 112 -0.76 14.12 0.42
CA VAL A 112 0.63 14.03 0.90
C VAL A 112 1.19 12.63 0.68
N LEU A 113 0.45 11.58 1.07
CA LEU A 113 0.86 10.18 0.85
C LEU A 113 1.02 9.86 -0.64
N VAL A 114 0.12 10.35 -1.50
CA VAL A 114 0.28 10.21 -2.95
C VAL A 114 1.51 10.98 -3.45
N GLY A 115 1.79 12.15 -2.88
CA GLY A 115 3.01 12.93 -3.14
C GLY A 115 4.28 12.17 -2.77
N LEU A 116 4.31 11.55 -1.60
CA LEU A 116 5.43 10.70 -1.15
C LEU A 116 5.62 9.50 -2.09
N ARG A 117 4.53 8.76 -2.39
CA ARG A 117 4.59 7.64 -3.35
C ARG A 117 5.25 8.05 -4.67
N ASN A 118 4.88 9.21 -5.20
CA ASN A 118 5.44 9.70 -6.46
C ASN A 118 6.92 10.08 -6.32
N CYS A 119 7.33 10.68 -5.20
CA CYS A 119 8.74 10.95 -4.93
C CYS A 119 9.56 9.67 -4.90
N LEU A 120 9.10 8.66 -4.16
CA LEU A 120 9.76 7.38 -4.01
C LEU A 120 9.84 6.62 -5.35
N ALA A 121 8.72 6.56 -6.09
CA ALA A 121 8.62 5.77 -7.32
C ALA A 121 9.38 6.37 -8.52
N HIS A 122 9.49 7.69 -8.59
CA HIS A 122 10.06 8.35 -9.77
C HIS A 122 11.47 8.91 -9.54
N ASN A 123 11.77 9.32 -8.31
CA ASN A 123 13.02 10.02 -8.01
C ASN A 123 13.90 9.28 -6.99
N TYR A 124 13.42 8.17 -6.42
CA TYR A 124 14.07 7.49 -5.29
C TYR A 124 14.48 8.46 -4.18
N GLY A 125 13.66 9.48 -3.93
CA GLY A 125 13.98 10.57 -3.01
C GLY A 125 12.82 10.96 -2.11
N LEU A 126 13.13 11.79 -1.12
CA LEU A 126 12.19 12.29 -0.13
C LEU A 126 11.83 13.77 -0.34
N ALA A 127 12.13 14.32 -1.51
CA ALA A 127 11.80 15.71 -1.83
C ALA A 127 11.31 15.88 -3.26
N ASN A 128 10.37 16.79 -3.45
CA ASN A 128 9.95 17.30 -4.75
C ASN A 128 9.73 18.82 -4.68
N LYS A 129 9.24 19.40 -5.76
CA LYS A 129 9.01 20.87 -5.80
C LYS A 129 8.00 21.40 -4.77
N TYR A 130 7.21 20.53 -4.14
CA TYR A 130 6.14 20.93 -3.20
C TYR A 130 6.38 20.46 -1.77
N TYR A 131 7.14 19.36 -1.57
CA TYR A 131 7.31 18.69 -0.29
C TYR A 131 8.75 18.31 -0.04
N ASN A 132 9.17 18.43 1.22
CA ASN A 132 10.27 17.68 1.80
C ASN A 132 9.65 16.68 2.78
N PHE A 133 10.01 15.41 2.67
CA PHE A 133 9.51 14.37 3.53
C PHE A 133 10.55 13.94 4.55
N SER A 134 10.09 13.66 5.76
CA SER A 134 10.86 12.97 6.79
C SER A 134 10.14 11.66 7.11
N LEU A 135 10.88 10.56 7.12
CA LEU A 135 10.38 9.26 7.58
C LEU A 135 10.74 9.12 9.05
N VAL A 136 9.73 9.01 9.90
CA VAL A 136 9.91 8.98 11.35
C VAL A 136 9.56 7.59 11.86
N ASP A 137 10.52 6.97 12.54
CA ASP A 137 10.26 5.78 13.34
C ASP A 137 9.53 6.24 14.62
N ASN A 138 8.22 6.04 14.66
CA ASN A 138 7.39 6.55 15.73
C ASN A 138 7.35 5.59 16.93
N ASN A 139 7.34 6.18 18.12
CA ASN A 139 7.07 5.47 19.35
C ASN A 139 5.55 5.22 19.53
N GLU A 140 5.19 4.39 20.51
CA GLU A 140 3.83 3.90 20.75
C GLU A 140 2.78 4.99 21.05
N ASN A 141 3.22 6.19 21.40
CA ASN A 141 2.32 7.30 21.79
C ASN A 141 1.84 8.14 20.59
N GLU A 142 2.46 8.01 19.42
CA GLU A 142 2.07 8.76 18.24
C GLU A 142 0.99 8.01 17.45
N ARG A 143 -0.14 8.66 17.19
CA ARG A 143 -1.28 8.09 16.44
C ARG A 143 -1.43 8.66 15.03
N ARG A 144 -0.72 9.76 14.73
CA ARG A 144 -0.80 10.40 13.40
C ARG A 144 -0.06 9.57 12.37
N VAL A 145 -0.59 9.53 11.16
CA VAL A 145 0.10 8.96 9.99
C VAL A 145 0.99 10.00 9.35
N VAL A 146 0.48 11.24 9.27
CA VAL A 146 1.14 12.37 8.63
C VAL A 146 1.14 13.56 9.58
N GLU A 147 2.26 14.23 9.72
CA GLU A 147 2.36 15.55 10.31
C GLU A 147 2.79 16.53 9.22
N LEU A 148 1.90 17.47 8.92
CA LEU A 148 2.14 18.45 7.87
C LEU A 148 3.21 19.45 8.26
N ALA A 149 4.02 19.88 7.29
CA ALA A 149 4.98 20.94 7.46
C ALA A 149 4.33 22.20 8.07
N LYS A 150 5.00 22.85 9.01
CA LYS A 150 4.53 24.08 9.68
C LYS A 150 4.43 25.24 8.67
N THR A 151 5.39 25.31 7.77
CA THR A 151 5.46 26.33 6.72
C THR A 151 5.33 25.69 5.35
N LYS A 152 4.49 26.27 4.50
CA LYS A 152 4.37 25.82 3.12
C LYS A 152 5.69 26.05 2.37
N LYS A 153 6.25 24.97 1.84
CA LYS A 153 7.46 25.04 1.01
C LYS A 153 7.25 25.95 -0.20
N ILE A 154 8.21 26.85 -0.43
CA ILE A 154 8.26 27.63 -1.67
C ILE A 154 8.59 26.66 -2.82
N GLN A 155 7.83 26.72 -3.90
CA GLN A 155 8.04 25.83 -5.04
C GLN A 155 9.46 25.94 -5.58
N GLY A 156 10.18 24.80 -5.59
CA GLY A 156 11.56 24.74 -6.06
C GLY A 156 12.62 25.15 -5.02
N ASP A 157 12.23 25.53 -3.81
CA ASP A 157 13.17 25.70 -2.70
C ASP A 157 13.51 24.34 -2.09
N TYR A 158 14.76 23.91 -2.26
CA TYR A 158 15.30 22.67 -1.71
C TYR A 158 16.15 22.91 -0.44
N SER A 159 16.04 24.10 0.16
CA SER A 159 16.73 24.39 1.41
C SER A 159 16.27 23.46 2.54
N ASN A 160 17.19 23.08 3.40
CA ASN A 160 16.97 22.16 4.52
C ASN A 160 16.43 22.95 5.74
N LYS A 161 15.20 23.48 5.64
CA LYS A 161 14.53 24.15 6.74
C LYS A 161 13.62 23.19 7.46
N ASP A 162 13.76 23.02 8.75
CA ASP A 162 12.97 22.10 9.56
C ASP A 162 11.45 22.30 9.39
N ASP A 163 11.00 23.56 9.27
CA ASP A 163 9.60 23.90 9.09
C ASP A 163 9.00 23.45 7.75
N TYR A 164 9.83 23.03 6.77
CA TYR A 164 9.39 22.53 5.47
C TYR A 164 9.15 21.04 5.43
N TYR A 165 9.53 20.31 6.49
CA TYR A 165 9.40 18.85 6.50
C TYR A 165 7.97 18.43 6.85
N THR A 166 7.46 17.55 6.02
CA THR A 166 6.25 16.77 6.30
C THR A 166 6.68 15.39 6.79
N SER A 167 6.34 15.08 8.04
CA SER A 167 6.72 13.82 8.66
C SER A 167 5.73 12.71 8.35
N ILE A 168 6.24 11.55 8.03
CA ILE A 168 5.46 10.32 7.85
C ILE A 168 5.89 9.34 8.94
N TYR A 169 4.95 8.99 9.79
CA TYR A 169 5.13 8.04 10.89
C TYR A 169 5.00 6.62 10.36
N ILE A 170 6.13 5.92 10.25
CA ILE A 170 6.28 4.67 9.51
C ILE A 170 5.33 3.60 10.01
N HIS A 171 5.30 3.34 11.32
CA HIS A 171 4.46 2.28 11.87
C HIS A 171 2.97 2.58 11.74
N ASN A 172 2.57 3.85 11.89
CA ASN A 172 1.17 4.24 11.70
C ASN A 172 0.75 4.16 10.23
N PHE A 173 1.65 4.53 9.31
CA PHE A 173 1.42 4.34 7.87
C PHE A 173 1.27 2.86 7.51
N THR A 174 2.14 1.99 8.01
CA THR A 174 2.07 0.55 7.72
C THR A 174 0.81 -0.07 8.30
N SER A 175 0.43 0.26 9.53
CA SER A 175 -0.83 -0.15 10.16
C SER A 175 -2.04 0.31 9.36
N LEU A 176 -2.03 1.56 8.88
CA LEU A 176 -3.09 2.09 8.00
C LEU A 176 -3.24 1.24 6.73
N VAL A 177 -2.13 0.86 6.08
CA VAL A 177 -2.19 0.06 4.84
C VAL A 177 -2.67 -1.36 5.13
N GLU A 178 -2.26 -1.96 6.25
CA GLU A 178 -2.77 -3.24 6.71
C GLU A 178 -4.29 -3.20 6.93
N ASP A 179 -4.81 -2.19 7.61
CA ASP A 179 -6.24 -1.97 7.81
C ASP A 179 -6.99 -1.80 6.48
N ILE A 180 -6.41 -1.06 5.54
CA ILE A 180 -6.98 -0.88 4.19
C ILE A 180 -7.08 -2.24 3.48
N PHE A 181 -6.03 -3.06 3.53
CA PHE A 181 -6.05 -4.39 2.93
C PHE A 181 -7.18 -5.25 3.50
N HIS A 182 -7.34 -5.28 4.81
CA HIS A 182 -8.40 -6.05 5.48
C HIS A 182 -9.79 -5.54 5.11
N LYS A 183 -10.01 -4.23 5.11
CA LYS A 183 -11.30 -3.63 4.70
C LYS A 183 -11.65 -3.92 3.24
N ILE A 184 -10.67 -3.90 2.33
CA ILE A 184 -10.89 -4.28 0.92
C ILE A 184 -11.27 -5.75 0.81
N LYS A 185 -10.55 -6.64 1.49
CA LYS A 185 -10.85 -8.08 1.54
C LYS A 185 -12.26 -8.33 2.07
N GLU A 186 -12.64 -7.68 3.15
CA GLU A 186 -13.99 -7.76 3.74
C GLU A 186 -15.06 -7.23 2.79
N ASP A 187 -14.90 -6.02 2.24
CA ASP A 187 -15.86 -5.43 1.30
C ASP A 187 -16.02 -6.29 0.03
N PHE A 188 -14.95 -6.91 -0.45
CA PHE A 188 -15.00 -7.83 -1.57
C PHE A 188 -15.76 -9.11 -1.21
N SER A 189 -15.47 -9.73 -0.07
CA SER A 189 -16.16 -10.94 0.41
C SER A 189 -17.65 -10.69 0.65
N ASN A 190 -18.02 -9.50 1.06
CA ASN A 190 -19.41 -9.07 1.28
C ASN A 190 -20.10 -8.53 0.00
N ASN A 191 -19.50 -8.70 -1.19
CA ASN A 191 -20.02 -8.20 -2.48
C ASN A 191 -20.24 -6.67 -2.56
N LYS A 192 -19.63 -5.89 -1.67
CA LYS A 192 -19.70 -4.42 -1.67
C LYS A 192 -18.70 -3.77 -2.64
N LEU A 193 -17.74 -4.55 -3.14
CA LEU A 193 -16.67 -4.09 -4.02
C LEU A 193 -16.63 -4.96 -5.28
N LYS A 194 -16.69 -4.31 -6.44
CA LYS A 194 -16.71 -5.00 -7.74
C LYS A 194 -15.39 -4.76 -8.47
N PRO A 195 -14.77 -5.81 -9.04
CA PRO A 195 -13.56 -5.64 -9.82
C PRO A 195 -13.81 -4.92 -11.14
N VAL A 196 -12.87 -4.09 -11.57
CA VAL A 196 -12.87 -3.46 -12.90
C VAL A 196 -12.17 -4.33 -13.94
N ILE A 197 -11.19 -5.14 -13.53
CA ILE A 197 -10.59 -6.17 -14.38
C ILE A 197 -11.63 -7.28 -14.56
N LYS A 198 -11.92 -7.62 -15.81
CA LYS A 198 -12.96 -8.60 -16.18
C LYS A 198 -12.37 -9.89 -16.75
N ASN A 199 -11.07 -9.92 -16.97
CA ASN A 199 -10.39 -11.05 -17.59
C ASN A 199 -9.54 -11.80 -16.55
N VAL A 200 -9.86 -13.06 -16.31
CA VAL A 200 -9.13 -13.94 -15.38
C VAL A 200 -7.67 -14.13 -15.82
N SER A 201 -7.41 -14.27 -17.12
CA SER A 201 -6.05 -14.41 -17.62
C SER A 201 -5.21 -13.15 -17.37
N GLU A 202 -5.82 -11.96 -17.44
CA GLU A 202 -5.16 -10.69 -17.09
C GLU A 202 -4.85 -10.65 -15.59
N LEU A 203 -5.79 -11.03 -14.73
CA LEU A 203 -5.56 -11.09 -13.27
C LEU A 203 -4.41 -12.02 -12.93
N ARG A 204 -4.43 -13.25 -13.48
CA ARG A 204 -3.36 -14.22 -13.24
C ARG A 204 -2.02 -13.75 -13.78
N ALA A 205 -1.99 -13.17 -14.97
CA ALA A 205 -0.74 -12.65 -15.56
C ALA A 205 -0.12 -11.51 -14.74
N ARG A 206 -0.96 -10.64 -14.14
CA ARG A 206 -0.49 -9.48 -13.37
C ARG A 206 -0.17 -9.79 -11.91
N PHE A 207 -0.91 -10.70 -11.28
CA PHE A 207 -0.90 -10.86 -9.83
C PHE A 207 -0.57 -12.27 -9.35
N THR A 208 -0.17 -13.18 -10.24
CA THR A 208 0.24 -14.53 -9.84
C THR A 208 1.67 -14.81 -10.30
N ILE A 209 2.48 -15.38 -9.40
CA ILE A 209 3.82 -15.87 -9.72
C ILE A 209 3.65 -17.18 -10.48
N LYS A 210 4.22 -17.25 -11.69
CA LYS A 210 4.31 -18.51 -12.40
C LYS A 210 5.46 -19.32 -11.81
N GLN A 211 5.16 -20.52 -11.39
CA GLN A 211 6.16 -21.54 -11.09
C GLN A 211 6.66 -22.18 -12.37
#